data_a96b91905d522cd47b8f4109fa770054
#
_entry.id   a96b91905d522cd47b8f4109fa770054
#
_cell.length_a   1.000
_cell.length_b   1.000
_cell.length_c   1.000
_cell.angle_alpha   90.00
_cell.angle_beta   90.00
_cell.angle_gamma   90.00
#
_symmetry.space_group_name_H-M   'P 1'
#
loop_
_entity.id
_entity.type
_entity.pdbx_description
1 polymer ?
#
loop_
_entity_poly.entity_id
_entity_poly.type
_entity_poly.pdbx_seq_one_letter_code
_entity_poly.pdbx_strand_id
1 'polypeptide(L)'
;MKQKFNVTGMTCSACSAHVTKAVEKLPGVSSVNVNLLGGSMLVEYDPGAESPESIIAAVDDAGYGAALPASKGGAKADAAPAVDIEAELLGMKRRFVISLCFLLPLFYIAMGHMMGWPLPHFFHDSRNALSFALIQFLLVLPIMYVNDKYYKVGFKTLLHGSPNMDSLIALGSLAAVVYGVAALFQISYGMGHGDAERVSKWSMDLYFESAGMILTLITLGKFLETRSK
;
A
#
# COMPACT_ATOMS: atom_id res chain seq x y z
N MET A 1 -27.08 -22.97 7.01
CA MET A 1 -27.69 -21.69 6.63
C MET A 1 -26.89 -21.07 5.50
N LYS A 2 -27.55 -20.39 4.51
CA LYS A 2 -26.81 -19.63 3.46
C LYS A 2 -26.90 -18.13 3.75
N GLN A 3 -25.77 -17.47 3.84
CA GLN A 3 -25.73 -16.03 4.15
C GLN A 3 -24.73 -15.30 3.27
N LYS A 4 -25.12 -14.12 2.80
CA LYS A 4 -24.28 -13.25 1.99
C LYS A 4 -23.58 -12.23 2.89
N PHE A 5 -22.30 -11.97 2.60
CA PHE A 5 -21.48 -10.93 3.24
C PHE A 5 -20.91 -10.01 2.16
N ASN A 6 -20.80 -8.72 2.46
CA ASN A 6 -20.04 -7.79 1.65
C ASN A 6 -18.59 -7.88 2.10
N VAL A 7 -17.65 -8.02 1.15
CA VAL A 7 -16.22 -8.12 1.45
C VAL A 7 -15.49 -6.99 0.77
N THR A 8 -14.69 -6.26 1.55
CA THR A 8 -13.90 -5.12 1.08
C THR A 8 -12.41 -5.42 1.13
N GLY A 9 -11.63 -4.75 0.27
CA GLY A 9 -10.18 -4.93 0.23
C GLY A 9 -9.68 -6.01 -0.72
N MET A 10 -10.55 -6.80 -1.34
CA MET A 10 -10.16 -7.77 -2.39
C MET A 10 -9.88 -7.03 -3.70
N THR A 11 -8.65 -7.12 -4.20
CA THR A 11 -8.23 -6.46 -5.45
C THR A 11 -7.74 -7.44 -6.51
N CYS A 12 -7.62 -8.74 -6.18
CA CYS A 12 -7.07 -9.74 -7.08
C CYS A 12 -7.63 -11.14 -6.76
N SER A 13 -7.47 -12.07 -7.72
CA SER A 13 -7.90 -13.47 -7.55
C SER A 13 -7.21 -14.17 -6.38
N ALA A 14 -5.96 -13.86 -6.09
CA ALA A 14 -5.27 -14.38 -4.92
C ALA A 14 -5.93 -13.90 -3.61
N CYS A 15 -6.45 -12.66 -3.58
CA CYS A 15 -7.19 -12.12 -2.44
C CYS A 15 -8.49 -12.90 -2.20
N SER A 16 -9.25 -13.18 -3.25
CA SER A 16 -10.49 -13.97 -3.12
C SER A 16 -10.22 -15.39 -2.67
N ALA A 17 -9.18 -16.04 -3.20
CA ALA A 17 -8.76 -17.38 -2.77
C ALA A 17 -8.32 -17.39 -1.29
N HIS A 18 -7.70 -16.30 -0.82
CA HIS A 18 -7.28 -16.18 0.57
C HIS A 18 -8.46 -16.03 1.52
N VAL A 19 -9.45 -15.17 1.17
CA VAL A 19 -10.70 -15.03 1.93
C VAL A 19 -11.43 -16.37 1.99
N THR A 20 -11.54 -17.09 0.85
CA THR A 20 -12.15 -18.43 0.79
C THR A 20 -11.48 -19.37 1.79
N LYS A 21 -10.15 -19.51 1.73
CA LYS A 21 -9.41 -20.40 2.65
C LYS A 21 -9.52 -20.00 4.11
N ALA A 22 -9.60 -18.71 4.42
CA ALA A 22 -9.74 -18.24 5.80
C ALA A 22 -11.09 -18.65 6.40
N VAL A 23 -12.16 -18.52 5.62
CA VAL A 23 -13.52 -18.86 6.08
C VAL A 23 -13.77 -20.37 6.04
N GLU A 24 -13.21 -21.12 5.08
CA GLU A 24 -13.31 -22.60 5.01
C GLU A 24 -12.64 -23.31 6.20
N LYS A 25 -11.70 -22.66 6.89
CA LYS A 25 -11.05 -23.20 8.10
C LYS A 25 -11.95 -23.20 9.32
N LEU A 26 -13.04 -22.46 9.30
CA LEU A 26 -13.97 -22.40 10.44
C LEU A 26 -14.76 -23.72 10.54
N PRO A 27 -14.86 -24.30 11.74
CA PRO A 27 -15.68 -25.50 11.97
C PRO A 27 -17.14 -25.17 11.68
N GLY A 28 -17.84 -26.02 10.93
CA GLY A 28 -19.26 -25.79 10.58
C GLY A 28 -19.50 -25.01 9.28
N VAL A 29 -18.48 -24.55 8.60
CA VAL A 29 -18.59 -23.98 7.25
C VAL A 29 -18.58 -25.11 6.22
N SER A 30 -19.63 -25.17 5.40
CA SER A 30 -19.81 -26.23 4.37
C SER A 30 -19.35 -25.77 2.99
N SER A 31 -19.56 -24.51 2.63
CA SER A 31 -19.10 -23.94 1.37
C SER A 31 -18.92 -22.42 1.43
N VAL A 32 -17.94 -21.91 0.69
CA VAL A 32 -17.65 -20.49 0.55
C VAL A 32 -17.53 -20.14 -0.93
N ASN A 33 -18.34 -19.22 -1.40
CA ASN A 33 -18.27 -18.72 -2.77
C ASN A 33 -18.00 -17.22 -2.76
N VAL A 34 -16.81 -16.81 -3.18
CA VAL A 34 -16.38 -15.40 -3.19
C VAL A 34 -16.53 -14.82 -4.59
N ASN A 35 -17.30 -13.75 -4.70
CA ASN A 35 -17.42 -12.96 -5.91
C ASN A 35 -16.50 -11.72 -5.81
N LEU A 36 -15.35 -11.80 -6.48
CA LEU A 36 -14.35 -10.72 -6.49
C LEU A 36 -14.93 -9.44 -7.12
N LEU A 37 -15.64 -9.55 -8.24
CA LEU A 37 -16.18 -8.39 -8.97
C LEU A 37 -17.31 -7.71 -8.20
N GLY A 38 -18.14 -8.51 -7.53
CA GLY A 38 -19.26 -8.02 -6.75
C GLY A 38 -18.88 -7.65 -5.31
N GLY A 39 -17.60 -7.76 -4.91
CA GLY A 39 -17.17 -7.47 -3.54
C GLY A 39 -17.98 -8.21 -2.48
N SER A 40 -18.36 -9.48 -2.74
CA SER A 40 -19.24 -10.20 -1.85
C SER A 40 -18.85 -11.68 -1.75
N MET A 41 -19.20 -12.32 -0.63
CA MET A 41 -19.11 -13.77 -0.47
C MET A 41 -20.44 -14.35 -0.01
N LEU A 42 -20.72 -15.57 -0.46
CA LEU A 42 -21.83 -16.39 0.00
C LEU A 42 -21.25 -17.54 0.81
N VAL A 43 -21.63 -17.63 2.07
CA VAL A 43 -21.16 -18.68 2.99
C VAL A 43 -22.32 -19.57 3.36
N GLU A 44 -22.10 -20.87 3.27
CA GLU A 44 -23.03 -21.90 3.77
C GLU A 44 -22.42 -22.51 5.02
N TYR A 45 -23.09 -22.35 6.15
CA TYR A 45 -22.58 -22.76 7.45
C TYR A 45 -23.68 -23.24 8.39
N ASP A 46 -23.29 -23.97 9.44
CA ASP A 46 -24.20 -24.43 10.49
C ASP A 46 -24.31 -23.33 11.58
N PRO A 47 -25.51 -22.73 11.77
CA PRO A 47 -25.70 -21.69 12.79
C PRO A 47 -25.54 -22.19 14.25
N GLY A 48 -25.48 -23.49 14.48
CA GLY A 48 -25.18 -24.08 15.77
C GLY A 48 -23.67 -24.15 16.10
N ALA A 49 -22.83 -24.10 15.06
CA ALA A 49 -21.38 -24.18 15.19
C ALA A 49 -20.67 -22.83 14.97
N GLU A 50 -21.22 -21.97 14.11
CA GLU A 50 -20.60 -20.68 13.75
C GLU A 50 -21.62 -19.54 13.74
N SER A 51 -21.15 -18.33 14.08
CA SER A 51 -21.94 -17.10 14.02
C SER A 51 -21.49 -16.20 12.86
N PRO A 52 -22.35 -15.27 12.39
CA PRO A 52 -21.93 -14.28 11.39
C PRO A 52 -20.72 -13.46 11.84
N GLU A 53 -20.62 -13.18 13.14
CA GLU A 53 -19.53 -12.39 13.74
C GLU A 53 -18.20 -13.15 13.66
N SER A 54 -18.19 -14.47 13.87
CA SER A 54 -16.98 -15.30 13.75
C SER A 54 -16.48 -15.36 12.30
N ILE A 55 -17.40 -15.41 11.32
CA ILE A 55 -17.06 -15.35 9.90
C ILE A 55 -16.47 -13.98 9.54
N ILE A 56 -17.05 -12.89 10.04
CA ILE A 56 -16.52 -11.53 9.85
C ILE A 56 -15.13 -11.42 10.47
N ALA A 57 -14.95 -11.90 11.71
CA ALA A 57 -13.65 -11.88 12.38
C ALA A 57 -12.57 -12.66 11.60
N ALA A 58 -12.91 -13.82 11.04
CA ALA A 58 -11.97 -14.62 10.22
C ALA A 58 -11.52 -13.88 8.94
N VAL A 59 -12.43 -13.12 8.32
CA VAL A 59 -12.10 -12.29 7.15
C VAL A 59 -11.25 -11.08 7.56
N ASP A 60 -11.56 -10.44 8.69
CA ASP A 60 -10.79 -9.32 9.23
C ASP A 60 -9.38 -9.76 9.65
N ASP A 61 -9.26 -10.94 10.25
CA ASP A 61 -7.96 -11.55 10.57
C ASP A 61 -7.14 -11.87 9.32
N ALA A 62 -7.79 -12.25 8.24
CA ALA A 62 -7.13 -12.46 6.96
C ALA A 62 -6.67 -11.13 6.28
N GLY A 63 -6.98 -9.97 6.85
CA GLY A 63 -6.56 -8.65 6.35
C GLY A 63 -7.56 -7.96 5.42
N TYR A 64 -8.80 -8.48 5.35
CA TYR A 64 -9.90 -7.94 4.54
C TYR A 64 -11.03 -7.49 5.46
N GLY A 65 -11.92 -6.62 4.98
CA GLY A 65 -13.10 -6.24 5.76
C GLY A 65 -14.31 -7.09 5.32
N ALA A 66 -15.15 -7.50 6.28
CA ALA A 66 -16.42 -8.14 5.98
C ALA A 66 -17.56 -7.48 6.75
N ALA A 67 -18.75 -7.42 6.14
CA ALA A 67 -19.96 -6.91 6.77
C ALA A 67 -21.20 -7.64 6.24
N LEU A 68 -22.24 -7.72 7.06
CA LEU A 68 -23.55 -8.18 6.62
C LEU A 68 -24.17 -7.16 5.65
N PRO A 69 -24.89 -7.60 4.60
CA PRO A 69 -25.68 -6.69 3.78
C PRO A 69 -26.72 -5.98 4.66
N ALA A 70 -26.82 -4.65 4.56
CA ALA A 70 -27.84 -3.90 5.28
C ALA A 70 -29.23 -4.41 4.88
N SER A 71 -29.97 -5.01 5.81
CA SER A 71 -31.36 -5.36 5.60
C SER A 71 -32.18 -4.06 5.48
N LYS A 72 -32.98 -3.94 4.43
CA LYS A 72 -33.96 -2.85 4.30
C LYS A 72 -35.02 -3.02 5.41
N GLY A 73 -34.81 -2.41 6.55
CA GLY A 73 -35.81 -2.37 7.60
C GLY A 73 -35.23 -2.22 9.02
N GLY A 74 -35.20 -1.00 9.52
CA GLY A 74 -35.37 -0.69 10.94
C GLY A 74 -34.12 -0.71 11.82
N ALA A 75 -33.89 0.47 12.45
CA ALA A 75 -33.05 0.76 13.61
C ALA A 75 -31.55 0.94 13.40
N LYS A 76 -31.09 2.10 13.87
CA LYS A 76 -29.70 2.56 13.96
C LYS A 76 -28.81 1.53 14.66
N ALA A 77 -28.06 0.79 13.88
CA ALA A 77 -26.80 0.19 14.27
C ALA A 77 -25.81 0.66 13.23
N ASP A 78 -24.59 1.03 13.62
CA ASP A 78 -23.55 1.59 12.76
C ASP A 78 -23.43 0.77 11.47
N ALA A 79 -24.09 1.26 10.42
CA ALA A 79 -24.05 0.68 9.10
C ALA A 79 -22.60 0.85 8.62
N ALA A 80 -21.88 -0.26 8.47
CA ALA A 80 -20.73 -0.26 7.59
C ALA A 80 -21.22 0.32 6.25
N PRO A 81 -20.67 1.47 5.79
CA PRO A 81 -21.22 2.19 4.66
C PRO A 81 -21.22 1.22 3.45
N ALA A 82 -22.34 1.17 2.74
CA ALA A 82 -22.34 0.72 1.36
C ALA A 82 -21.12 1.40 0.72
N VAL A 83 -20.17 0.61 0.19
CA VAL A 83 -18.92 1.16 -0.33
C VAL A 83 -19.32 2.21 -1.35
N ASP A 84 -19.20 3.47 -0.94
CA ASP A 84 -19.51 4.59 -1.81
C ASP A 84 -18.36 4.66 -2.81
N ILE A 85 -18.55 4.01 -3.97
CA ILE A 85 -17.54 3.91 -5.04
C ILE A 85 -17.02 5.29 -5.39
N GLU A 86 -17.86 6.31 -5.32
CA GLU A 86 -17.47 7.70 -5.54
C GLU A 86 -16.54 8.21 -4.44
N ALA A 87 -16.83 7.93 -3.18
CA ALA A 87 -15.95 8.32 -2.07
C ALA A 87 -14.61 7.58 -2.10
N GLU A 88 -14.61 6.30 -2.48
CA GLU A 88 -13.37 5.52 -2.66
C GLU A 88 -12.54 6.06 -3.83
N LEU A 89 -13.17 6.36 -4.97
CA LEU A 89 -12.52 6.98 -6.14
C LEU A 89 -11.93 8.36 -5.80
N LEU A 90 -12.67 9.19 -5.07
CA LEU A 90 -12.17 10.50 -4.61
C LEU A 90 -10.98 10.35 -3.67
N GLY A 91 -11.02 9.36 -2.77
CA GLY A 91 -9.91 9.02 -1.88
C GLY A 91 -8.66 8.59 -2.65
N MET A 92 -8.80 7.70 -3.65
CA MET A 92 -7.70 7.26 -4.51
C MET A 92 -7.14 8.41 -5.35
N LYS A 93 -8.02 9.23 -5.96
CA LYS A 93 -7.62 10.41 -6.73
C LYS A 93 -6.81 11.39 -5.87
N ARG A 94 -7.27 11.68 -4.65
CA ARG A 94 -6.54 12.55 -3.72
C ARG A 94 -5.16 12.00 -3.39
N ARG A 95 -5.05 10.71 -3.07
CA ARG A 95 -3.76 10.05 -2.80
C ARG A 95 -2.84 10.14 -4.00
N PHE A 96 -3.33 9.84 -5.20
CA PHE A 96 -2.56 9.93 -6.43
C PHE A 96 -2.05 11.35 -6.70
N VAL A 97 -2.92 12.38 -6.59
CA VAL A 97 -2.52 13.78 -6.82
C VAL A 97 -1.46 14.23 -5.82
N ILE A 98 -1.63 13.90 -4.53
CA ILE A 98 -0.62 14.23 -3.51
C ILE A 98 0.70 13.50 -3.81
N SER A 99 0.65 12.19 -4.10
CA SER A 99 1.86 11.42 -4.45
C SER A 99 2.56 11.99 -5.67
N LEU A 100 1.83 12.38 -6.70
CA LEU A 100 2.38 12.97 -7.92
C LEU A 100 3.02 14.33 -7.65
N CYS A 101 2.40 15.15 -6.80
CA CYS A 101 2.92 16.48 -6.42
C CYS A 101 4.29 16.39 -5.75
N PHE A 102 4.53 15.36 -4.93
CA PHE A 102 5.82 15.14 -4.28
C PHE A 102 6.79 14.31 -5.14
N LEU A 103 6.27 13.41 -5.97
CA LEU A 103 7.09 12.60 -6.87
C LEU A 103 7.77 13.44 -7.95
N LEU A 104 7.08 14.41 -8.54
CA LEU A 104 7.65 15.23 -9.62
C LEU A 104 8.92 15.97 -9.18
N PRO A 105 8.93 16.74 -8.05
CA PRO A 105 10.17 17.36 -7.58
C PRO A 105 11.21 16.34 -7.13
N LEU A 106 10.80 15.23 -6.51
CA LEU A 106 11.71 14.14 -6.13
C LEU A 106 12.43 13.56 -7.35
N PHE A 107 11.68 13.24 -8.39
CA PHE A 107 12.20 12.70 -9.64
C PHE A 107 13.09 13.71 -10.37
N TYR A 108 12.69 14.99 -10.39
CA TYR A 108 13.48 16.06 -10.99
C TYR A 108 14.84 16.21 -10.29
N ILE A 109 14.89 16.16 -8.97
CA ILE A 109 16.12 16.26 -8.21
C ILE A 109 17.01 15.03 -8.41
N ALA A 110 16.43 13.82 -8.31
CA ALA A 110 17.18 12.57 -8.43
C ALA A 110 17.76 12.38 -9.84
N MET A 111 16.93 12.53 -10.87
CA MET A 111 17.35 12.32 -12.28
C MET A 111 18.10 13.53 -12.84
N GLY A 112 17.81 14.72 -12.37
CA GLY A 112 18.42 15.94 -12.89
C GLY A 112 19.93 15.99 -12.68
N HIS A 113 20.43 15.40 -11.61
CA HIS A 113 21.85 15.24 -11.36
C HIS A 113 22.53 14.31 -12.39
N MET A 114 21.85 13.22 -12.78
CA MET A 114 22.36 12.27 -13.79
C MET A 114 22.27 12.83 -15.22
N MET A 115 21.17 13.53 -15.55
CA MET A 115 20.86 13.98 -16.91
C MET A 115 21.41 15.38 -17.21
N GLY A 116 22.08 16.04 -16.23
CA GLY A 116 22.61 17.38 -16.42
C GLY A 116 21.54 18.47 -16.57
N TRP A 117 20.34 18.26 -15.99
CA TRP A 117 19.30 19.29 -15.98
C TRP A 117 19.73 20.50 -15.16
N PRO A 118 19.14 21.67 -15.40
CA PRO A 118 19.49 22.90 -14.68
C PRO A 118 19.03 22.80 -13.23
N LEU A 119 19.83 22.13 -12.39
CA LEU A 119 19.67 22.12 -10.94
C LEU A 119 20.41 23.30 -10.32
N PRO A 120 19.93 23.87 -9.22
CA PRO A 120 20.67 24.86 -8.46
C PRO A 120 22.08 24.34 -8.09
N HIS A 121 23.10 25.20 -8.19
CA HIS A 121 24.50 24.86 -7.89
C HIS A 121 24.67 24.18 -6.51
N PHE A 122 23.76 24.45 -5.58
CA PHE A 122 23.69 23.80 -4.28
C PHE A 122 23.69 22.28 -4.35
N PHE A 123 23.03 21.67 -5.37
CA PHE A 123 22.92 20.23 -5.51
C PHE A 123 24.10 19.55 -6.24
N HIS A 124 25.00 20.33 -6.83
CA HIS A 124 26.16 19.81 -7.57
C HIS A 124 27.43 19.71 -6.69
N ASP A 125 27.46 20.39 -5.54
CA ASP A 125 28.62 20.40 -4.66
C ASP A 125 28.61 19.16 -3.75
N SER A 126 29.67 18.36 -3.80
CA SER A 126 29.87 17.18 -2.94
C SER A 126 29.78 17.51 -1.44
N ARG A 127 30.05 18.76 -1.05
CA ARG A 127 29.84 19.26 0.32
C ARG A 127 28.37 19.26 0.74
N ASN A 128 27.45 19.29 -0.20
CA ASN A 128 26.02 19.31 0.05
C ASN A 128 25.35 17.95 -0.22
N ALA A 129 26.13 16.89 -0.46
CA ALA A 129 25.60 15.55 -0.79
C ALA A 129 24.63 15.02 0.28
N LEU A 130 24.89 15.28 1.56
CA LEU A 130 23.97 14.91 2.63
C LEU A 130 22.65 15.68 2.56
N SER A 131 22.69 16.99 2.28
CA SER A 131 21.49 17.82 2.11
C SER A 131 20.67 17.39 0.89
N PHE A 132 21.36 17.04 -0.21
CA PHE A 132 20.75 16.49 -1.43
C PHE A 132 19.99 15.21 -1.13
N ALA A 133 20.59 14.29 -0.38
CA ALA A 133 19.96 13.01 -0.02
C ALA A 133 18.83 13.19 1.01
N LEU A 134 18.99 14.10 1.99
CA LEU A 134 17.93 14.41 2.97
C LEU A 134 16.69 15.04 2.34
N ILE A 135 16.84 15.92 1.35
CA ILE A 135 15.71 16.50 0.64
C ILE A 135 14.91 15.42 -0.08
N GLN A 136 15.57 14.47 -0.74
CA GLN A 136 14.89 13.34 -1.39
C GLN A 136 14.17 12.45 -0.36
N PHE A 137 14.81 12.17 0.77
CA PHE A 137 14.18 11.45 1.88
C PHE A 137 12.93 12.17 2.40
N LEU A 138 13.00 13.47 2.63
CA LEU A 138 11.86 14.27 3.09
C LEU A 138 10.71 14.31 2.06
N LEU A 139 11.03 14.29 0.76
CA LEU A 139 10.02 14.26 -0.31
C LEU A 139 9.33 12.91 -0.46
N VAL A 140 9.98 11.81 -0.15
CA VAL A 140 9.34 10.48 -0.21
C VAL A 140 8.42 10.21 0.98
N LEU A 141 8.66 10.79 2.15
CA LEU A 141 7.85 10.57 3.35
C LEU A 141 6.36 10.88 3.18
N PRO A 142 5.93 12.02 2.60
CA PRO A 142 4.53 12.29 2.33
C PRO A 142 3.89 11.27 1.39
N ILE A 143 4.64 10.78 0.39
CA ILE A 143 4.18 9.73 -0.54
C ILE A 143 3.91 8.44 0.23
N MET A 144 4.81 8.03 1.12
CA MET A 144 4.63 6.85 1.97
C MET A 144 3.44 7.02 2.92
N TYR A 145 3.32 8.19 3.56
CA TYR A 145 2.26 8.47 4.52
C TYR A 145 0.86 8.40 3.89
N VAL A 146 0.68 9.01 2.72
CA VAL A 146 -0.62 8.99 2.01
C VAL A 146 -0.97 7.59 1.52
N ASN A 147 0.02 6.74 1.29
CA ASN A 147 -0.11 5.37 0.81
C ASN A 147 0.10 4.31 1.92
N ASP A 148 -0.08 4.67 3.19
CA ASP A 148 0.09 3.82 4.36
C ASP A 148 -0.73 2.52 4.33
N LYS A 149 -1.87 2.53 3.63
CA LYS A 149 -2.73 1.36 3.42
C LYS A 149 -1.96 0.17 2.84
N TYR A 150 -1.03 0.40 1.90
CA TYR A 150 -0.23 -0.68 1.31
C TYR A 150 0.68 -1.34 2.34
N TYR A 151 1.25 -0.56 3.26
CA TYR A 151 2.08 -1.09 4.34
C TYR A 151 1.24 -1.86 5.37
N LYS A 152 0.12 -1.28 5.82
CA LYS A 152 -0.75 -1.92 6.82
C LYS A 152 -1.30 -3.25 6.32
N VAL A 153 -1.89 -3.26 5.12
CA VAL A 153 -2.46 -4.48 4.52
C VAL A 153 -1.34 -5.44 4.11
N GLY A 154 -0.30 -4.94 3.44
CA GLY A 154 0.80 -5.76 2.93
C GLY A 154 1.55 -6.50 4.02
N PHE A 155 1.90 -5.85 5.14
CA PHE A 155 2.56 -6.53 6.25
C PHE A 155 1.62 -7.45 7.01
N LYS A 156 0.35 -7.06 7.19
CA LYS A 156 -0.63 -7.93 7.85
C LYS A 156 -0.77 -9.26 7.08
N THR A 157 -0.99 -9.21 5.77
CA THR A 157 -1.13 -10.41 4.94
C THR A 157 0.16 -11.23 4.84
N LEU A 158 1.32 -10.57 4.83
CA LEU A 158 2.62 -11.23 4.85
C LEU A 158 2.84 -12.04 6.14
N LEU A 159 2.53 -11.45 7.30
CA LEU A 159 2.67 -12.11 8.60
C LEU A 159 1.71 -13.28 8.77
N HIS A 160 0.55 -13.26 8.12
CA HIS A 160 -0.42 -14.37 8.11
C HIS A 160 -0.09 -15.46 7.05
N GLY A 161 1.10 -15.40 6.44
CA GLY A 161 1.55 -16.42 5.47
C GLY A 161 0.83 -16.39 4.12
N SER A 162 0.18 -15.28 3.79
CA SER A 162 -0.58 -15.14 2.54
C SER A 162 -0.21 -13.82 1.82
N PRO A 163 1.05 -13.73 1.33
CA PRO A 163 1.52 -12.54 0.64
C PRO A 163 0.65 -12.23 -0.57
N ASN A 164 0.31 -10.98 -0.73
CA ASN A 164 -0.46 -10.45 -1.85
C ASN A 164 0.32 -9.34 -2.59
N MET A 165 -0.30 -8.71 -3.59
CA MET A 165 0.32 -7.62 -4.33
C MET A 165 0.70 -6.45 -3.41
N ASP A 166 -0.10 -6.15 -2.38
CA ASP A 166 0.19 -5.08 -1.42
C ASP A 166 1.41 -5.41 -0.56
N SER A 167 1.65 -6.71 -0.25
CA SER A 167 2.86 -7.18 0.43
C SER A 167 4.12 -6.93 -0.39
N LEU A 168 4.06 -7.19 -1.71
CA LEU A 168 5.18 -6.96 -2.62
C LEU A 168 5.50 -5.47 -2.73
N ILE A 169 4.48 -4.63 -2.84
CA ILE A 169 4.62 -3.17 -2.89
C ILE A 169 5.26 -2.65 -1.59
N ALA A 170 4.74 -3.11 -0.43
CA ALA A 170 5.24 -2.70 0.87
C ALA A 170 6.71 -3.08 1.05
N LEU A 171 7.09 -4.32 0.72
CA LEU A 171 8.48 -4.79 0.79
C LEU A 171 9.41 -4.03 -0.15
N GLY A 172 9.03 -3.89 -1.43
CA GLY A 172 9.88 -3.24 -2.43
C GLY A 172 10.11 -1.76 -2.13
N SER A 173 9.05 -1.02 -1.81
CA SER A 173 9.17 0.40 -1.48
C SER A 173 9.90 0.64 -0.15
N LEU A 174 9.65 -0.20 0.87
CA LEU A 174 10.36 -0.10 2.14
C LEU A 174 11.84 -0.45 1.99
N ALA A 175 12.18 -1.50 1.23
CA ALA A 175 13.58 -1.87 0.96
C ALA A 175 14.34 -0.72 0.29
N ALA A 176 13.75 -0.05 -0.70
CA ALA A 176 14.34 1.12 -1.34
C ALA A 176 14.59 2.26 -0.35
N VAL A 177 13.63 2.54 0.55
CA VAL A 177 13.78 3.58 1.56
C VAL A 177 14.83 3.21 2.62
N VAL A 178 14.83 1.96 3.09
CA VAL A 178 15.86 1.48 4.06
C VAL A 178 17.25 1.55 3.46
N TYR A 179 17.41 1.17 2.19
CA TYR A 179 18.66 1.32 1.47
C TYR A 179 19.08 2.78 1.36
N GLY A 180 18.16 3.67 0.99
CA GLY A 180 18.43 5.11 0.92
C GLY A 180 18.83 5.71 2.28
N VAL A 181 18.20 5.27 3.37
CA VAL A 181 18.61 5.67 4.74
C VAL A 181 20.01 5.15 5.07
N ALA A 182 20.34 3.91 4.70
CA ALA A 182 21.70 3.39 4.86
C ALA A 182 22.71 4.23 4.05
N ALA A 183 22.35 4.64 2.84
CA ALA A 183 23.15 5.53 2.02
C ALA A 183 23.39 6.91 2.69
N LEU A 184 22.37 7.48 3.36
CA LEU A 184 22.52 8.71 4.16
C LEU A 184 23.60 8.58 5.23
N PHE A 185 23.64 7.45 5.97
CA PHE A 185 24.67 7.20 6.96
C PHE A 185 26.07 7.08 6.32
N GLN A 186 26.17 6.42 5.17
CA GLN A 186 27.43 6.28 4.44
C GLN A 186 27.96 7.60 3.90
N ILE A 187 27.06 8.47 3.38
CA ILE A 187 27.39 9.83 2.95
C ILE A 187 27.90 10.65 4.14
N SER A 188 27.17 10.62 5.26
CA SER A 188 27.54 11.34 6.48
C SER A 188 28.91 10.88 7.00
N TYR A 189 29.17 9.58 7.02
CA TYR A 189 30.46 9.03 7.43
C TYR A 189 31.59 9.46 6.48
N GLY A 190 31.36 9.37 5.15
CA GLY A 190 32.34 9.79 4.15
C GLY A 190 32.70 11.26 4.25
N MET A 191 31.69 12.12 4.47
CA MET A 191 31.92 13.57 4.68
C MET A 191 32.75 13.86 5.95
N GLY A 192 32.47 13.15 7.05
CA GLY A 192 33.21 13.32 8.31
C GLY A 192 34.67 12.85 8.25
N HIS A 193 35.02 11.93 7.33
CA HIS A 193 36.36 11.36 7.19
C HIS A 193 37.10 11.84 5.93
N GLY A 194 36.49 12.75 5.15
CA GLY A 194 37.10 13.27 3.90
C GLY A 194 37.18 12.25 2.76
N ASP A 195 36.36 11.19 2.81
CA ASP A 195 36.29 10.13 1.79
C ASP A 195 35.34 10.54 0.64
N ALA A 196 35.85 11.31 -0.30
CA ALA A 196 35.10 11.85 -1.43
C ALA A 196 34.58 10.75 -2.36
N GLU A 197 35.29 9.63 -2.51
CA GLU A 197 34.87 8.51 -3.36
C GLU A 197 33.62 7.84 -2.78
N ARG A 198 33.61 7.59 -1.49
CA ARG A 198 32.45 7.07 -0.77
C ARG A 198 31.23 7.99 -0.89
N VAL A 199 31.42 9.30 -0.67
CA VAL A 199 30.34 10.30 -0.81
C VAL A 199 29.77 10.26 -2.22
N SER A 200 30.61 10.30 -3.25
CA SER A 200 30.19 10.26 -4.65
C SER A 200 29.40 8.97 -4.98
N LYS A 201 29.90 7.82 -4.58
CA LYS A 201 29.24 6.52 -4.83
C LYS A 201 27.84 6.48 -4.21
N TRP A 202 27.72 6.76 -2.91
CA TRP A 202 26.45 6.63 -2.21
C TRP A 202 25.44 7.74 -2.52
N SER A 203 25.87 8.90 -3.01
CA SER A 203 24.97 9.95 -3.46
C SER A 203 24.26 9.61 -4.79
N MET A 204 24.80 8.69 -5.57
CA MET A 204 24.16 8.19 -6.80
C MET A 204 23.18 7.04 -6.55
N ASP A 205 23.30 6.35 -5.42
CA ASP A 205 22.56 5.13 -5.10
C ASP A 205 21.51 5.35 -4.00
N LEU A 206 20.67 6.38 -4.11
CA LEU A 206 19.71 6.72 -3.05
C LEU A 206 18.39 5.95 -3.09
N TYR A 207 17.86 5.68 -4.28
CA TYR A 207 16.62 4.92 -4.57
C TYR A 207 15.32 5.46 -3.92
N PHE A 208 15.30 6.68 -3.36
CA PHE A 208 14.08 7.27 -2.81
C PHE A 208 13.03 7.54 -3.89
N GLU A 209 13.45 7.94 -5.09
CA GLU A 209 12.59 8.13 -6.24
C GLU A 209 11.94 6.82 -6.68
N SER A 210 12.65 5.70 -6.60
CA SER A 210 12.13 4.38 -6.93
C SER A 210 11.00 3.98 -5.99
N ALA A 211 11.15 4.21 -4.67
CA ALA A 211 10.08 3.99 -3.70
C ALA A 211 8.85 4.86 -4.01
N GLY A 212 9.05 6.15 -4.30
CA GLY A 212 8.00 7.08 -4.68
C GLY A 212 7.27 6.67 -5.96
N MET A 213 8.02 6.22 -6.98
CA MET A 213 7.48 5.74 -8.25
C MET A 213 6.62 4.48 -8.07
N ILE A 214 7.10 3.47 -7.34
CA ILE A 214 6.36 2.24 -7.05
C ILE A 214 5.00 2.58 -6.44
N LEU A 215 4.96 3.39 -5.38
CA LEU A 215 3.73 3.75 -4.69
C LEU A 215 2.77 4.55 -5.57
N THR A 216 3.29 5.52 -6.33
CA THR A 216 2.48 6.40 -7.16
C THR A 216 1.90 5.68 -8.37
N LEU A 217 2.71 4.89 -9.10
CA LEU A 217 2.26 4.16 -10.28
C LEU A 217 1.23 3.08 -9.92
N ILE A 218 1.40 2.39 -8.80
CA ILE A 218 0.42 1.40 -8.34
C ILE A 218 -0.89 2.07 -7.91
N THR A 219 -0.81 3.22 -7.24
CA THR A 219 -2.00 3.99 -6.88
C THR A 219 -2.74 4.46 -8.13
N LEU A 220 -2.02 4.88 -9.18
CA LEU A 220 -2.61 5.19 -10.48
C LEU A 220 -3.27 3.95 -11.10
N GLY A 221 -2.58 2.81 -11.13
CA GLY A 221 -3.12 1.57 -11.67
C GLY A 221 -4.43 1.15 -10.99
N LYS A 222 -4.47 1.18 -9.66
CA LYS A 222 -5.69 0.89 -8.88
C LYS A 222 -6.81 1.92 -9.13
N PHE A 223 -6.47 3.20 -9.26
CA PHE A 223 -7.45 4.23 -9.62
C PHE A 223 -8.08 3.99 -10.98
N LEU A 224 -7.27 3.68 -12.01
CA LEU A 224 -7.76 3.39 -13.36
C LEU A 224 -8.60 2.11 -13.40
N GLU A 225 -8.18 1.07 -12.68
CA GLU A 225 -8.94 -0.18 -12.54
C GLU A 225 -10.32 0.07 -11.92
N THR A 226 -10.38 0.80 -10.80
CA THR A 226 -11.65 1.10 -10.13
C THR A 226 -12.56 1.98 -10.99
N ARG A 227 -12.00 2.89 -11.78
CA ARG A 227 -12.78 3.74 -12.70
C ARG A 227 -13.34 2.96 -13.89
N SER A 228 -12.73 1.85 -14.27
CA SER A 228 -13.17 1.02 -15.42
C SER A 228 -14.25 -0.01 -15.05
N LYS A 229 -14.53 -0.20 -13.77
CA LYS A 229 -15.59 -1.07 -13.23
C LYS A 229 -16.89 -0.30 -13.05
#